data_94385bbfceded155fdcbef8aa8a71f5f
#
_entry.id   94385bbfceded155fdcbef8aa8a71f5f
#
_cell.length_a   1.000
_cell.length_b   1.000
_cell.length_c   1.000
_cell.angle_alpha   90.00
_cell.angle_beta   90.00
_cell.angle_gamma   90.00
#
_symmetry.space_group_name_H-M   'P 1'
#
loop_
_entity.id
_entity.type
_entity.pdbx_description
1 polymer ?
#
loop_
_entity_poly.entity_id
_entity_poly.type
_entity_poly.pdbx_seq_one_letter_code
_entity_poly.pdbx_strand_id
1 'polypeptide(L)'
;MSLYGAMFSGVSGLNANSQALGAIADNITNVNTIGYKATTLRFQTLVTAQASATGYSPGGVQQRPHQAVDVQGLFQSSTNTTDLAISGNGMFVVAEEQASGGSGAAGFNFTRAGAFTTDKNGYLKNTAGHYLQGYKTNGTGQTVDSSNVVFNPDPTVFTNMETIRLNNIGGSADATEQLTFGANLNAEADVGDTSNTTIQVYDSLGVSHNLAMMWTKSGNNAWDLAIEPPSGGATANITGTDGSSVYAAAGRIDFTAAPVDGETITVTNQGGAVTYEFDTNAALVVGGNTRVSYTAGEATGAAASLLTLLQAADNVSVTGLAAHGPRFIMNGSDTKRIDIKQFTTVAQDANSTDIIVTVAANATGVSNIAQVGAGTTTVQNLDLTPTATPAVSFNGSGIPNAFNVDDIGIDTNNGSADLSVDFDFGTIGMANGLTQFAAAYSPSFIDTDGAAFGQFSGVTISEGGIVTALFANGDVRPIYKIPIATFPNPNGLGANSGNVYNQTDMSGLMFMRGAGTGGAGKVQMSVLESSTVDIAKEFTTMITTQRAYSASAKIISTANEMLEELMRVKR
;
A
#
# COMPACT_ATOMS: atom_id res chain seq x y z
N MET A 1 -37.45 -26.91 -63.81
CA MET A 1 -36.44 -26.99 -62.78
C MET A 1 -35.43 -28.09 -63.14
N SER A 2 -34.15 -27.80 -63.07
CA SER A 2 -33.15 -28.87 -63.24
C SER A 2 -33.18 -29.75 -61.97
N LEU A 3 -33.40 -31.05 -62.13
CA LEU A 3 -33.39 -32.02 -61.04
C LEU A 3 -32.06 -32.01 -60.25
N TYR A 4 -30.96 -31.77 -60.97
CA TYR A 4 -29.64 -31.56 -60.36
C TYR A 4 -29.57 -30.32 -59.48
N GLY A 5 -30.28 -29.24 -59.84
CA GLY A 5 -30.38 -28.04 -59.00
C GLY A 5 -31.12 -28.28 -57.70
N ALA A 6 -32.18 -29.12 -57.72
CA ALA A 6 -32.89 -29.51 -56.51
C ALA A 6 -32.02 -30.39 -55.59
N MET A 7 -31.26 -31.34 -56.17
CA MET A 7 -30.29 -32.17 -55.46
C MET A 7 -29.18 -31.30 -54.83
N PHE A 8 -28.60 -30.38 -55.57
CA PHE A 8 -27.56 -29.48 -55.08
C PHE A 8 -28.07 -28.62 -53.90
N SER A 9 -29.27 -28.06 -54.03
CA SER A 9 -29.92 -27.31 -52.93
C SER A 9 -30.18 -28.20 -51.72
N GLY A 10 -30.61 -29.46 -51.92
CA GLY A 10 -30.80 -30.45 -50.85
C GLY A 10 -29.49 -30.77 -50.12
N VAL A 11 -28.41 -31.01 -50.87
CA VAL A 11 -27.08 -31.32 -50.30
C VAL A 11 -26.51 -30.13 -49.54
N SER A 12 -26.62 -28.93 -50.11
CA SER A 12 -26.16 -27.70 -49.41
C SER A 12 -26.94 -27.44 -48.13
N GLY A 13 -28.28 -27.67 -48.15
CA GLY A 13 -29.13 -27.56 -46.96
C GLY A 13 -28.80 -28.63 -45.91
N LEU A 14 -28.51 -29.87 -46.34
CA LEU A 14 -28.13 -30.95 -45.42
C LEU A 14 -26.80 -30.65 -44.74
N ASN A 15 -25.79 -30.20 -45.48
CA ASN A 15 -24.49 -29.82 -44.94
C ASN A 15 -24.63 -28.63 -43.97
N ALA A 16 -25.38 -27.60 -44.34
CA ALA A 16 -25.60 -26.43 -43.50
C ALA A 16 -26.31 -26.77 -42.18
N ASN A 17 -27.35 -27.62 -42.22
CA ASN A 17 -28.06 -28.06 -41.01
C ASN A 17 -27.20 -29.05 -40.18
N SER A 18 -26.36 -29.87 -40.77
CA SER A 18 -25.41 -30.72 -40.04
C SER A 18 -24.42 -29.90 -39.21
N GLN A 19 -23.85 -28.84 -39.81
CA GLN A 19 -22.94 -27.95 -39.07
C GLN A 19 -23.69 -27.13 -37.99
N ALA A 20 -24.96 -26.77 -38.24
CA ALA A 20 -25.78 -26.14 -37.22
C ALA A 20 -26.02 -27.04 -36.02
N LEU A 21 -26.29 -28.33 -36.24
CA LEU A 21 -26.40 -29.32 -35.17
C LEU A 21 -25.10 -29.47 -34.40
N GLY A 22 -23.94 -29.42 -35.05
CA GLY A 22 -22.63 -29.43 -34.43
C GLY A 22 -22.45 -28.22 -33.50
N ALA A 23 -22.72 -27.02 -33.99
CA ALA A 23 -22.61 -25.80 -33.17
C ALA A 23 -23.57 -25.78 -31.96
N ILE A 24 -24.81 -26.28 -32.13
CA ILE A 24 -25.77 -26.44 -31.04
C ILE A 24 -25.27 -27.46 -30.01
N ALA A 25 -24.68 -28.56 -30.43
CA ALA A 25 -24.11 -29.56 -29.55
C ALA A 25 -22.94 -28.98 -28.73
N ASP A 26 -22.06 -28.21 -29.39
CA ASP A 26 -20.96 -27.51 -28.72
C ASP A 26 -21.46 -26.49 -27.71
N ASN A 27 -22.50 -25.72 -28.02
CA ASN A 27 -23.13 -24.79 -27.08
C ASN A 27 -23.67 -25.53 -25.85
N ILE A 28 -24.42 -26.62 -26.05
CA ILE A 28 -25.01 -27.40 -24.95
C ILE A 28 -23.93 -27.99 -24.05
N THR A 29 -22.85 -28.55 -24.62
CA THR A 29 -21.76 -29.12 -23.82
C THR A 29 -21.00 -28.08 -23.02
N ASN A 30 -20.96 -26.82 -23.47
CA ASN A 30 -20.26 -25.71 -22.83
C ASN A 30 -21.17 -24.79 -22.01
N VAL A 31 -22.38 -25.21 -21.66
CA VAL A 31 -23.32 -24.39 -20.86
C VAL A 31 -22.75 -24.04 -19.47
N ASN A 32 -21.98 -24.93 -18.86
CA ASN A 32 -21.34 -24.73 -17.56
C ASN A 32 -19.90 -24.19 -17.68
N THR A 33 -19.42 -23.91 -18.89
CA THR A 33 -18.06 -23.40 -19.08
C THR A 33 -18.03 -21.89 -18.85
N ILE A 34 -17.19 -21.45 -17.89
CA ILE A 34 -17.06 -20.05 -17.49
C ILE A 34 -16.59 -19.19 -18.65
N GLY A 35 -17.30 -18.09 -18.92
CA GLY A 35 -16.96 -17.13 -19.96
C GLY A 35 -17.16 -17.66 -21.39
N TYR A 36 -17.81 -18.81 -21.58
CA TYR A 36 -18.11 -19.34 -22.90
C TYR A 36 -19.10 -18.44 -23.65
N LYS A 37 -18.84 -18.23 -24.94
CA LYS A 37 -19.69 -17.43 -25.83
C LYS A 37 -20.35 -18.34 -26.86
N ALA A 38 -21.67 -18.30 -26.90
CA ALA A 38 -22.46 -19.14 -27.80
C ALA A 38 -22.11 -18.89 -29.28
N THR A 39 -21.91 -19.99 -30.01
CA THR A 39 -21.67 -19.94 -31.46
C THR A 39 -22.98 -20.22 -32.17
N THR A 40 -23.38 -19.34 -33.06
CA THR A 40 -24.57 -19.47 -33.91
C THR A 40 -24.16 -19.55 -35.37
N LEU A 41 -24.93 -20.26 -36.18
CA LEU A 41 -24.70 -20.27 -37.62
C LEU A 41 -25.65 -19.34 -38.34
N ARG A 42 -25.09 -18.43 -39.15
CA ARG A 42 -25.88 -17.55 -40.01
C ARG A 42 -25.90 -18.13 -41.42
N PHE A 43 -27.11 -18.28 -41.94
CA PHE A 43 -27.35 -18.81 -43.27
C PHE A 43 -27.42 -17.66 -44.28
N GLN A 44 -26.74 -17.84 -45.44
CA GLN A 44 -26.84 -16.95 -46.57
C GLN A 44 -27.19 -17.74 -47.83
N THR A 45 -28.00 -17.14 -48.69
CA THR A 45 -28.35 -17.74 -49.96
C THR A 45 -27.20 -17.66 -50.96
N LEU A 46 -26.89 -18.79 -51.64
CA LEU A 46 -26.03 -18.76 -52.80
C LEU A 46 -26.87 -18.38 -54.01
N VAL A 47 -26.54 -17.25 -54.63
CA VAL A 47 -27.22 -16.78 -55.83
C VAL A 47 -26.49 -17.34 -57.04
N THR A 48 -27.22 -18.08 -57.89
CA THR A 48 -26.72 -18.49 -59.22
C THR A 48 -27.11 -17.43 -60.26
N ALA A 49 -26.21 -17.18 -61.23
CA ALA A 49 -26.53 -16.28 -62.33
C ALA A 49 -27.80 -16.77 -63.05
N GLN A 50 -28.86 -15.98 -63.06
CA GLN A 50 -30.11 -16.28 -63.76
C GLN A 50 -29.94 -16.00 -65.25
N ALA A 51 -29.78 -17.05 -66.03
CA ALA A 51 -29.52 -16.94 -67.45
C ALA A 51 -30.78 -16.59 -68.28
N SER A 52 -31.98 -16.64 -67.68
CA SER A 52 -33.25 -16.35 -68.35
C SER A 52 -34.29 -15.84 -67.38
N ALA A 53 -35.09 -14.85 -67.77
CA ALA A 53 -36.22 -14.33 -66.98
C ALA A 53 -37.35 -15.35 -66.77
N THR A 54 -37.38 -16.45 -67.51
CA THR A 54 -38.42 -17.51 -67.46
C THR A 54 -38.01 -18.78 -66.74
N GLY A 55 -36.71 -18.89 -66.29
CA GLY A 55 -36.20 -20.07 -65.63
C GLY A 55 -35.66 -19.78 -64.22
N TYR A 56 -36.21 -20.45 -63.20
CA TYR A 56 -35.65 -20.41 -61.83
C TYR A 56 -34.46 -21.42 -61.72
N SER A 57 -33.28 -20.89 -61.27
CA SER A 57 -32.11 -21.68 -60.97
C SER A 57 -31.88 -21.73 -59.45
N PRO A 58 -32.05 -22.88 -58.80
CA PRO A 58 -31.81 -23.00 -57.35
C PRO A 58 -30.32 -22.86 -57.02
N GLY A 59 -30.00 -21.96 -56.05
CA GLY A 59 -28.61 -21.67 -55.68
C GLY A 59 -28.10 -22.46 -54.49
N GLY A 60 -28.96 -22.84 -53.56
CA GLY A 60 -28.55 -23.45 -52.30
C GLY A 60 -28.29 -22.46 -51.16
N VAL A 61 -27.70 -22.95 -50.07
CA VAL A 61 -27.42 -22.22 -48.86
C VAL A 61 -25.98 -22.42 -48.41
N GLN A 62 -25.34 -21.37 -47.94
CA GLN A 62 -24.05 -21.42 -47.28
C GLN A 62 -24.21 -20.91 -45.84
N GLN A 63 -23.48 -21.49 -44.90
CA GLN A 63 -23.47 -21.08 -43.50
C GLN A 63 -22.14 -20.37 -43.16
N ARG A 64 -22.22 -19.46 -42.21
CA ARG A 64 -21.06 -18.84 -41.58
C ARG A 64 -21.20 -18.90 -40.06
N PRO A 65 -20.19 -19.42 -39.33
CA PRO A 65 -20.20 -19.40 -37.91
C PRO A 65 -20.06 -17.96 -37.42
N HIS A 66 -20.83 -17.62 -36.39
CA HIS A 66 -20.79 -16.32 -35.72
C HIS A 66 -20.81 -16.56 -34.22
N GLN A 67 -19.71 -16.21 -33.56
CA GLN A 67 -19.60 -16.27 -32.11
C GLN A 67 -19.93 -14.89 -31.55
N ALA A 68 -20.89 -14.82 -30.63
CA ALA A 68 -21.37 -13.58 -30.03
C ALA A 68 -20.48 -13.21 -28.82
N VAL A 69 -19.26 -12.77 -29.11
CA VAL A 69 -18.25 -12.43 -28.10
C VAL A 69 -18.60 -11.15 -27.34
N ASP A 70 -19.33 -10.24 -27.99
CA ASP A 70 -19.84 -8.97 -27.45
C ASP A 70 -20.97 -9.15 -26.43
N VAL A 71 -21.66 -10.31 -26.44
CA VAL A 71 -22.76 -10.59 -25.50
C VAL A 71 -22.21 -10.98 -24.14
N GLN A 72 -22.63 -10.26 -23.10
CA GLN A 72 -22.28 -10.56 -21.73
C GLN A 72 -23.14 -11.67 -21.14
N GLY A 73 -22.51 -12.64 -20.44
CA GLY A 73 -23.21 -13.68 -19.67
C GLY A 73 -23.71 -13.18 -18.33
N LEU A 74 -24.48 -14.00 -17.65
CA LEU A 74 -24.95 -13.71 -16.30
C LEU A 74 -23.79 -13.83 -15.31
N PHE A 75 -23.83 -13.01 -14.26
CA PHE A 75 -22.85 -13.07 -13.19
C PHE A 75 -23.25 -14.09 -12.12
N GLN A 76 -22.28 -14.90 -11.71
CA GLN A 76 -22.40 -15.85 -10.64
C GLN A 76 -21.40 -15.49 -9.54
N SER A 77 -21.86 -15.38 -8.30
CA SER A 77 -21.04 -15.13 -7.12
C SER A 77 -20.11 -16.32 -6.85
N SER A 78 -18.85 -16.03 -6.50
CA SER A 78 -17.84 -17.01 -6.09
C SER A 78 -17.33 -16.71 -4.70
N THR A 79 -16.83 -17.74 -4.02
CA THR A 79 -16.15 -17.62 -2.71
C THR A 79 -14.66 -17.28 -2.84
N ASN A 80 -14.08 -17.46 -4.04
CA ASN A 80 -12.67 -17.17 -4.28
C ASN A 80 -12.47 -15.69 -4.57
N THR A 81 -11.53 -15.07 -3.90
CA THR A 81 -11.20 -13.64 -4.08
C THR A 81 -10.46 -13.36 -5.40
N THR A 82 -9.86 -14.40 -6.00
CA THR A 82 -9.14 -14.30 -7.28
C THR A 82 -10.02 -14.56 -8.50
N ASP A 83 -11.30 -14.93 -8.30
CA ASP A 83 -12.26 -15.04 -9.38
C ASP A 83 -12.74 -13.65 -9.79
N LEU A 84 -12.65 -13.37 -11.09
CA LEU A 84 -12.88 -12.04 -11.65
C LEU A 84 -13.89 -12.09 -12.79
N ALA A 85 -14.70 -11.06 -12.91
CA ALA A 85 -15.55 -10.84 -14.07
C ALA A 85 -15.42 -9.40 -14.57
N ILE A 86 -15.73 -9.18 -15.85
CA ILE A 86 -15.78 -7.84 -16.43
C ILE A 86 -17.25 -7.47 -16.66
N SER A 87 -17.70 -6.42 -15.97
CA SER A 87 -19.02 -5.83 -16.20
C SER A 87 -18.94 -4.78 -17.28
N GLY A 88 -19.47 -5.07 -18.46
CA GLY A 88 -19.39 -4.23 -19.64
C GLY A 88 -18.42 -4.76 -20.70
N ASN A 89 -17.92 -3.87 -21.56
CA ASN A 89 -17.10 -4.24 -22.72
C ASN A 89 -15.63 -4.49 -22.33
N GLY A 90 -14.99 -5.44 -23.02
CA GLY A 90 -13.55 -5.71 -22.93
C GLY A 90 -13.25 -7.13 -22.46
N MET A 91 -11.97 -7.45 -22.36
CA MET A 91 -11.44 -8.77 -22.02
C MET A 91 -10.22 -8.66 -21.13
N PHE A 92 -9.96 -9.66 -20.31
CA PHE A 92 -8.69 -9.82 -19.62
C PHE A 92 -7.58 -10.15 -20.61
N VAL A 93 -6.39 -9.62 -20.35
CA VAL A 93 -5.19 -9.94 -21.10
C VAL A 93 -4.48 -11.08 -20.41
N VAL A 94 -4.22 -12.17 -21.15
CA VAL A 94 -3.54 -13.36 -20.62
C VAL A 94 -2.43 -13.79 -21.56
N ALA A 95 -1.45 -14.53 -21.05
CA ALA A 95 -0.35 -15.10 -21.84
C ALA A 95 -0.16 -16.57 -21.52
N GLU A 96 0.34 -17.35 -22.47
CA GLU A 96 0.66 -18.77 -22.27
C GLU A 96 1.91 -18.94 -21.40
N GLU A 97 2.85 -18.03 -21.55
CA GLU A 97 4.10 -18.03 -20.80
C GLU A 97 4.13 -16.90 -19.79
N GLN A 98 4.93 -17.06 -18.74
CA GLN A 98 5.15 -16.04 -17.73
C GLN A 98 5.97 -14.91 -18.34
N ALA A 99 5.43 -13.70 -18.38
CA ALA A 99 6.15 -12.50 -18.77
C ALA A 99 6.81 -11.90 -17.54
N SER A 100 8.12 -11.68 -17.59
CA SER A 100 8.92 -11.06 -16.55
C SER A 100 9.64 -9.84 -17.14
N GLY A 101 9.38 -8.66 -16.58
CA GLY A 101 10.22 -7.48 -16.81
C GLY A 101 10.23 -6.89 -18.22
N GLY A 102 9.07 -6.58 -18.80
CA GLY A 102 9.00 -5.65 -19.94
C GLY A 102 9.35 -6.19 -21.33
N SER A 103 9.73 -7.44 -21.44
CA SER A 103 9.81 -8.11 -22.75
C SER A 103 8.43 -8.64 -23.08
N GLY A 104 7.75 -7.98 -24.00
CA GLY A 104 6.42 -8.39 -24.45
C GLY A 104 6.42 -9.88 -24.74
N ALA A 105 5.65 -10.66 -23.97
CA ALA A 105 5.49 -12.08 -24.23
C ALA A 105 4.99 -12.26 -25.65
N ALA A 106 5.63 -13.10 -26.41
CA ALA A 106 5.16 -13.47 -27.72
C ALA A 106 3.80 -14.17 -27.56
N GLY A 107 2.72 -13.48 -27.93
CA GLY A 107 1.37 -14.04 -27.95
C GLY A 107 0.51 -13.72 -26.73
N PHE A 108 0.04 -12.48 -26.63
CA PHE A 108 -1.07 -12.16 -25.75
C PHE A 108 -2.37 -12.72 -26.31
N ASN A 109 -3.12 -13.36 -25.45
CA ASN A 109 -4.48 -13.84 -25.71
C ASN A 109 -5.46 -13.04 -24.83
N PHE A 110 -6.72 -13.08 -25.19
CA PHE A 110 -7.79 -12.35 -24.51
C PHE A 110 -8.86 -13.31 -24.03
N THR A 111 -9.40 -13.10 -22.85
CA THR A 111 -10.41 -14.00 -22.31
C THR A 111 -11.47 -13.27 -21.48
N ARG A 112 -12.67 -13.84 -21.43
CA ARG A 112 -13.71 -13.51 -20.47
C ARG A 112 -13.77 -14.51 -19.31
N ALA A 113 -13.05 -15.63 -19.42
CA ALA A 113 -12.98 -16.63 -18.36
C ALA A 113 -12.07 -16.13 -17.23
N GLY A 114 -12.68 -15.66 -16.16
CA GLY A 114 -11.99 -15.03 -15.03
C GLY A 114 -11.81 -15.94 -13.81
N ALA A 115 -11.91 -17.26 -13.96
CA ALA A 115 -11.58 -18.21 -12.88
C ALA A 115 -10.06 -18.33 -12.76
N PHE A 116 -9.46 -17.44 -11.97
CA PHE A 116 -8.02 -17.44 -11.73
C PHE A 116 -7.70 -18.07 -10.38
N THR A 117 -6.68 -18.92 -10.38
CA THR A 117 -6.11 -19.52 -9.17
C THR A 117 -4.62 -19.25 -9.11
N THR A 118 -4.06 -19.19 -7.91
CA THR A 118 -2.62 -19.04 -7.73
C THR A 118 -1.91 -20.38 -7.97
N ASP A 119 -0.86 -20.38 -8.78
CA ASP A 119 0.02 -21.53 -8.94
C ASP A 119 1.02 -21.63 -7.76
N LYS A 120 1.89 -22.67 -7.79
CA LYS A 120 2.92 -22.89 -6.75
C LYS A 120 3.92 -21.73 -6.60
N ASN A 121 4.05 -20.90 -7.63
CA ASN A 121 4.94 -19.75 -7.67
C ASN A 121 4.19 -18.43 -7.38
N GLY A 122 2.88 -18.52 -7.08
CA GLY A 122 2.01 -17.38 -6.78
C GLY A 122 1.50 -16.60 -7.98
N TYR A 123 1.67 -17.11 -9.20
CA TYR A 123 1.12 -16.46 -10.39
C TYR A 123 -0.37 -16.77 -10.55
N LEU A 124 -1.15 -15.78 -10.97
CA LEU A 124 -2.56 -15.96 -11.30
C LEU A 124 -2.73 -16.65 -12.64
N LYS A 125 -3.27 -17.86 -12.61
CA LYS A 125 -3.45 -18.74 -13.76
C LYS A 125 -4.91 -19.15 -13.88
N ASN A 126 -5.45 -19.12 -15.11
CA ASN A 126 -6.81 -19.60 -15.37
C ASN A 126 -6.83 -21.13 -15.55
N THR A 127 -8.03 -21.71 -15.64
CA THR A 127 -8.24 -23.16 -15.83
C THR A 127 -7.67 -23.70 -17.15
N ALA A 128 -7.52 -22.84 -18.15
CA ALA A 128 -6.92 -23.19 -19.45
C ALA A 128 -5.38 -23.14 -19.47
N GLY A 129 -4.78 -22.66 -18.39
CA GLY A 129 -3.33 -22.63 -18.26
C GLY A 129 -2.68 -21.29 -18.59
N HIS A 130 -3.45 -20.25 -18.90
CA HIS A 130 -2.93 -18.92 -19.23
C HIS A 130 -2.81 -18.05 -17.98
N TYR A 131 -1.79 -17.18 -17.96
CA TYR A 131 -1.44 -16.31 -16.86
C TYR A 131 -2.02 -14.89 -17.06
N LEU A 132 -2.67 -14.37 -16.03
CA LEU A 132 -3.20 -12.99 -16.04
C LEU A 132 -2.08 -11.97 -16.07
N GLN A 133 -2.20 -10.99 -16.97
CA GLN A 133 -1.23 -9.92 -17.15
C GLN A 133 -1.71 -8.62 -16.51
N GLY A 134 -0.78 -7.83 -16.01
CA GLY A 134 -1.05 -6.52 -15.39
C GLY A 134 0.14 -5.60 -15.45
N TYR A 135 -0.08 -4.34 -15.10
CA TYR A 135 0.97 -3.36 -14.87
C TYR A 135 1.30 -3.32 -13.39
N LYS A 136 2.60 -3.33 -13.05
CA LYS A 136 3.04 -3.09 -11.69
C LYS A 136 2.66 -1.68 -11.25
N THR A 137 2.34 -1.49 -9.97
CA THR A 137 2.05 -0.17 -9.39
C THR A 137 3.00 0.15 -8.25
N ASN A 138 3.19 1.44 -7.99
CA ASN A 138 3.83 1.92 -6.76
C ASN A 138 2.81 1.96 -5.60
N GLY A 139 3.26 2.35 -4.41
CA GLY A 139 2.41 2.47 -3.22
C GLY A 139 1.21 3.41 -3.37
N THR A 140 1.26 4.37 -4.31
CA THR A 140 0.16 5.30 -4.60
C THR A 140 -0.80 4.79 -5.69
N GLY A 141 -0.59 3.57 -6.23
CA GLY A 141 -1.42 2.99 -7.29
C GLY A 141 -1.16 3.50 -8.70
N GLN A 142 -0.08 4.25 -8.91
CA GLN A 142 0.37 4.66 -10.24
C GLN A 142 1.15 3.53 -10.91
N THR A 143 0.99 3.37 -12.22
CA THR A 143 1.71 2.34 -12.98
C THR A 143 3.18 2.69 -13.10
N VAL A 144 4.04 1.69 -12.82
CA VAL A 144 5.50 1.82 -12.88
C VAL A 144 6.11 0.77 -13.80
N ASP A 145 7.24 1.11 -14.41
CA ASP A 145 8.03 0.19 -15.21
C ASP A 145 8.93 -0.71 -14.31
N SER A 146 9.75 -1.55 -14.94
CA SER A 146 10.70 -2.42 -14.23
C SER A 146 11.74 -1.68 -13.40
N SER A 147 11.96 -0.41 -13.68
CA SER A 147 12.89 0.49 -12.98
C SER A 147 12.18 1.35 -11.91
N ASN A 148 10.90 1.05 -11.63
CA ASN A 148 10.03 1.78 -10.70
C ASN A 148 9.77 3.24 -11.09
N VAL A 149 9.91 3.57 -12.39
CA VAL A 149 9.58 4.91 -12.94
C VAL A 149 8.11 4.94 -13.32
N VAL A 150 7.39 5.97 -12.86
CA VAL A 150 5.97 6.16 -13.19
C VAL A 150 5.81 6.42 -14.68
N PHE A 151 4.90 5.69 -15.32
CA PHE A 151 4.54 5.89 -16.72
C PHE A 151 3.03 5.81 -16.92
N ASN A 152 2.55 6.43 -18.00
CA ASN A 152 1.17 6.27 -18.43
C ASN A 152 1.11 5.20 -19.53
N PRO A 153 0.42 4.07 -19.34
CA PRO A 153 0.37 3.00 -20.33
C PRO A 153 -0.19 3.51 -21.68
N ASP A 154 0.55 3.25 -22.77
CA ASP A 154 0.05 3.49 -24.12
C ASP A 154 -1.07 2.49 -24.42
N PRO A 155 -2.26 2.96 -24.87
CA PRO A 155 -3.39 2.08 -25.16
C PRO A 155 -3.14 1.06 -26.28
N THR A 156 -2.11 1.23 -27.08
CA THR A 156 -1.83 0.43 -28.28
C THR A 156 -0.60 -0.48 -28.16
N VAL A 157 0.17 -0.36 -27.05
CA VAL A 157 1.46 -1.06 -26.89
C VAL A 157 1.47 -1.89 -25.60
N PHE A 158 2.00 -3.11 -25.68
CA PHE A 158 2.12 -4.04 -24.55
C PHE A 158 3.43 -3.88 -23.75
N THR A 159 4.01 -2.69 -23.71
CA THR A 159 5.24 -2.47 -22.94
C THR A 159 4.96 -2.51 -21.45
N ASN A 160 5.91 -3.01 -20.69
CA ASN A 160 5.90 -3.02 -19.22
C ASN A 160 4.75 -3.84 -18.57
N MET A 161 4.08 -4.71 -19.34
CA MET A 161 3.17 -5.69 -18.75
C MET A 161 3.95 -6.88 -18.22
N GLU A 162 3.53 -7.35 -17.07
CA GLU A 162 4.09 -8.56 -16.46
C GLU A 162 2.98 -9.48 -15.93
N THR A 163 3.33 -10.72 -15.70
CA THR A 163 2.40 -11.69 -15.11
C THR A 163 2.17 -11.34 -13.64
N ILE A 164 0.92 -11.22 -13.24
CA ILE A 164 0.54 -10.90 -11.85
C ILE A 164 0.97 -12.02 -10.92
N ARG A 165 1.78 -11.68 -9.92
CA ARG A 165 2.33 -12.59 -8.94
C ARG A 165 2.01 -12.14 -7.52
N LEU A 166 1.44 -13.03 -6.70
CA LEU A 166 0.95 -12.71 -5.35
C LEU A 166 1.81 -13.25 -4.20
N ASN A 167 2.79 -14.12 -4.47
CA ASN A 167 3.59 -14.74 -3.40
C ASN A 167 4.93 -14.07 -3.11
N ASN A 168 5.32 -13.07 -3.89
CA ASN A 168 6.57 -12.32 -3.70
C ASN A 168 6.31 -10.93 -3.10
N ILE A 169 5.22 -10.83 -2.35
CA ILE A 169 4.87 -9.62 -1.62
C ILE A 169 5.54 -9.77 -0.25
N GLY A 170 6.58 -8.96 -0.01
CA GLY A 170 7.22 -8.86 1.30
C GLY A 170 6.21 -8.40 2.36
N GLY A 171 6.60 -8.46 3.62
CA GLY A 171 5.83 -7.77 4.66
C GLY A 171 5.81 -6.26 4.41
N SER A 172 4.84 -5.58 4.97
CA SER A 172 4.75 -4.13 4.97
C SER A 172 5.00 -3.58 6.37
N ALA A 173 5.75 -2.51 6.44
CA ALA A 173 5.88 -1.66 7.61
C ALA A 173 5.69 -0.24 7.11
N ASP A 174 5.01 0.57 7.87
CA ASP A 174 4.77 1.97 7.51
C ASP A 174 5.33 2.86 8.60
N ALA A 175 6.24 3.76 8.20
CA ALA A 175 6.82 4.71 9.12
C ALA A 175 5.74 5.74 9.51
N THR A 176 5.75 6.18 10.76
CA THR A 176 4.86 7.26 11.19
C THR A 176 5.32 8.56 10.54
N GLU A 177 4.45 9.16 9.73
CA GLU A 177 4.65 10.46 9.09
C GLU A 177 3.78 11.54 9.71
N GLN A 178 2.62 11.17 10.27
CA GLN A 178 1.69 12.08 10.91
C GLN A 178 1.30 11.64 12.31
N LEU A 179 1.22 12.61 13.21
CA LEU A 179 0.73 12.44 14.58
C LEU A 179 -0.33 13.48 14.88
N THR A 180 -1.56 13.03 15.05
CA THR A 180 -2.67 13.88 15.49
C THR A 180 -2.83 13.75 16.99
N PHE A 181 -2.74 14.87 17.70
CA PHE A 181 -2.77 14.90 19.15
C PHE A 181 -3.73 15.96 19.70
N GLY A 182 -4.65 15.53 20.54
CA GLY A 182 -5.55 16.43 21.26
C GLY A 182 -5.48 16.19 22.76
N ALA A 183 -5.38 17.27 23.53
CA ALA A 183 -5.35 17.24 24.99
C ALA A 183 -5.85 18.52 25.59
N ASN A 184 -6.31 18.45 26.84
CA ASN A 184 -6.50 19.63 27.66
C ASN A 184 -5.28 19.90 28.53
N LEU A 185 -4.64 21.05 28.34
CA LEU A 185 -3.57 21.55 29.20
C LEU A 185 -4.20 22.38 30.35
N ASN A 186 -3.77 22.14 31.60
CA ASN A 186 -4.40 22.76 32.77
C ASN A 186 -4.15 24.27 32.81
N ALA A 187 -5.21 25.08 32.70
CA ALA A 187 -5.12 26.54 32.79
C ALA A 187 -4.64 27.03 34.17
N GLU A 188 -4.94 26.27 35.25
CA GLU A 188 -4.59 26.61 36.63
C GLU A 188 -3.20 26.13 37.07
N ALA A 189 -2.45 25.43 36.18
CA ALA A 189 -1.09 24.99 36.47
C ALA A 189 -0.18 26.21 36.75
N ASP A 190 0.82 26.02 37.57
CA ASP A 190 1.85 27.04 37.80
C ASP A 190 2.89 27.04 36.67
N VAL A 191 3.56 28.18 36.47
CA VAL A 191 4.68 28.23 35.48
C VAL A 191 5.79 27.31 35.96
N GLY A 192 6.18 26.37 35.06
CA GLY A 192 7.14 25.32 35.36
C GLY A 192 6.50 23.95 35.62
N ASP A 193 5.17 23.90 35.80
CA ASP A 193 4.48 22.60 35.89
C ASP A 193 4.55 21.82 34.58
N THR A 194 4.71 20.50 34.69
CA THR A 194 4.86 19.62 33.56
C THR A 194 3.74 18.58 33.46
N SER A 195 3.38 18.23 32.24
CA SER A 195 2.42 17.17 31.94
C SER A 195 3.01 16.23 30.86
N ASN A 196 3.01 14.92 31.12
CA ASN A 196 3.69 13.94 30.28
C ASN A 196 2.69 13.01 29.60
N THR A 197 2.99 12.64 28.35
CA THR A 197 2.27 11.63 27.60
C THR A 197 3.26 10.81 26.78
N THR A 198 3.09 9.50 26.76
CA THR A 198 3.89 8.61 25.92
C THR A 198 3.10 8.24 24.68
N ILE A 199 3.71 8.40 23.51
CA ILE A 199 3.14 8.11 22.20
C ILE A 199 3.98 7.06 21.52
N GLN A 200 3.33 6.09 20.88
CA GLN A 200 4.01 5.07 20.11
C GLN A 200 4.07 5.49 18.64
N VAL A 201 5.28 5.49 18.07
CA VAL A 201 5.54 5.70 16.64
C VAL A 201 6.27 4.50 16.07
N TYR A 202 6.22 4.32 14.76
CA TYR A 202 6.87 3.21 14.06
C TYR A 202 7.91 3.76 13.07
N ASP A 203 9.05 3.08 13.01
CA ASP A 203 10.07 3.38 12.01
C ASP A 203 9.83 2.67 10.67
N SER A 204 10.66 2.94 9.68
CA SER A 204 10.56 2.34 8.34
C SER A 204 10.78 0.82 8.31
N LEU A 205 11.29 0.24 9.41
CA LEU A 205 11.41 -1.21 9.59
C LEU A 205 10.23 -1.81 10.37
N GLY A 206 9.29 -0.98 10.82
CA GLY A 206 8.12 -1.38 11.61
C GLY A 206 8.42 -1.65 13.08
N VAL A 207 9.56 -1.16 13.58
CA VAL A 207 9.88 -1.23 15.00
C VAL A 207 9.17 -0.09 15.71
N SER A 208 8.51 -0.41 16.82
CA SER A 208 7.81 0.59 17.63
C SER A 208 8.77 1.34 18.54
N HIS A 209 8.65 2.64 18.58
CA HIS A 209 9.38 3.55 19.45
C HIS A 209 8.40 4.33 20.33
N ASN A 210 8.70 4.43 21.61
CA ASN A 210 7.90 5.20 22.55
C ASN A 210 8.51 6.59 22.72
N LEU A 211 7.79 7.63 22.31
CA LEU A 211 8.16 9.02 22.50
C LEU A 211 7.46 9.56 23.74
N ALA A 212 8.19 10.05 24.69
CA ALA A 212 7.62 10.74 25.83
C ALA A 212 7.54 12.24 25.51
N MET A 213 6.34 12.75 25.31
CA MET A 213 6.05 14.18 25.16
C MET A 213 5.84 14.81 26.52
N MET A 214 6.53 15.91 26.78
CA MET A 214 6.42 16.67 28.03
C MET A 214 6.01 18.09 27.71
N TRP A 215 4.82 18.49 28.17
CA TRP A 215 4.32 19.85 28.11
C TRP A 215 4.72 20.60 29.37
N THR A 216 5.38 21.74 29.25
CA THR A 216 5.77 22.59 30.38
C THR A 216 5.10 23.93 30.24
N LYS A 217 4.42 24.40 31.29
CA LYS A 217 3.84 25.74 31.28
C LYS A 217 4.93 26.80 31.39
N SER A 218 5.13 27.56 30.32
CA SER A 218 6.18 28.59 30.23
C SER A 218 5.70 29.98 30.59
N GLY A 219 4.38 30.21 30.56
CA GLY A 219 3.80 31.51 30.86
C GLY A 219 2.28 31.52 30.93
N ASN A 220 1.69 32.71 31.06
CA ASN A 220 0.23 32.84 30.96
C ASN A 220 -0.21 32.45 29.53
N ASN A 221 -1.04 31.39 29.44
CA ASN A 221 -1.55 30.88 28.17
C ASN A 221 -0.44 30.41 27.18
N ALA A 222 0.71 30.03 27.70
CA ALA A 222 1.87 29.59 26.90
C ALA A 222 2.44 28.30 27.46
N TRP A 223 2.71 27.36 26.54
CA TRP A 223 3.25 26.03 26.84
C TRP A 223 4.37 25.70 25.90
N ASP A 224 5.40 25.07 26.42
CA ASP A 224 6.52 24.52 25.69
C ASP A 224 6.37 23.01 25.57
N LEU A 225 6.84 22.44 24.45
CA LEU A 225 6.83 21.01 24.19
C LEU A 225 8.26 20.50 24.22
N ALA A 226 8.47 19.45 24.98
CA ALA A 226 9.72 18.70 24.96
C ALA A 226 9.43 17.24 24.62
N ILE A 227 10.30 16.61 23.83
CA ILE A 227 10.18 15.19 23.47
C ILE A 227 11.44 14.47 23.89
N GLU A 228 11.27 13.42 24.68
CA GLU A 228 12.38 12.54 25.00
C GLU A 228 12.62 11.55 23.85
N PRO A 229 13.90 11.36 23.44
CA PRO A 229 14.24 10.34 22.48
C PRO A 229 13.86 8.95 23.02
N PRO A 230 13.47 8.03 22.13
CA PRO A 230 13.12 6.67 22.54
C PRO A 230 14.31 5.95 23.19
N SER A 231 14.02 5.02 24.07
CA SER A 231 15.05 4.19 24.71
C SER A 231 15.83 3.41 23.67
N GLY A 232 17.14 3.62 23.55
CA GLY A 232 17.99 2.94 22.58
C GLY A 232 19.01 3.81 21.87
N GLY A 233 19.11 5.08 22.26
CA GLY A 233 20.15 5.98 21.75
C GLY A 233 19.74 6.81 20.53
N ALA A 234 18.46 6.92 20.26
CA ALA A 234 17.93 7.82 19.24
C ALA A 234 17.98 9.28 19.68
N THR A 235 18.15 10.17 18.71
CA THR A 235 18.00 11.62 18.88
C THR A 235 16.62 12.05 18.40
N ALA A 236 16.03 13.04 19.04
CA ALA A 236 14.78 13.66 18.60
C ALA A 236 14.99 15.17 18.51
N ASN A 237 14.73 15.75 17.36
CA ASN A 237 14.82 17.19 17.11
C ASN A 237 13.45 17.69 16.70
N ILE A 238 12.98 18.78 17.32
CA ILE A 238 11.74 19.44 16.95
C ILE A 238 12.06 20.61 16.03
N THR A 239 11.38 20.69 14.91
CA THR A 239 11.52 21.80 13.96
C THR A 239 10.37 22.79 14.16
N GLY A 240 10.70 24.08 14.17
CA GLY A 240 9.70 25.15 14.21
C GLY A 240 9.11 25.44 12.85
N THR A 241 7.97 26.10 12.84
CA THR A 241 7.24 26.50 11.62
C THR A 241 8.04 27.41 10.66
N ASP A 242 9.13 27.98 11.12
CA ASP A 242 10.07 28.78 10.31
C ASP A 242 11.23 27.98 9.74
N GLY A 243 11.26 26.65 9.97
CA GLY A 243 12.32 25.74 9.54
C GLY A 243 13.59 25.83 10.39
N SER A 244 13.57 26.55 11.53
CA SER A 244 14.66 26.56 12.50
C SER A 244 14.46 25.42 13.51
N SER A 245 15.54 24.77 13.93
CA SER A 245 15.48 23.80 15.04
C SER A 245 15.13 24.54 16.31
N VAL A 246 13.91 24.36 16.82
CA VAL A 246 13.42 25.08 17.98
C VAL A 246 13.76 24.35 19.26
N TYR A 247 13.93 23.03 19.20
CA TYR A 247 14.18 22.20 20.36
C TYR A 247 15.17 21.08 20.05
N ALA A 248 16.21 20.98 20.84
CA ALA A 248 17.16 19.87 20.80
C ALA A 248 16.74 18.76 21.79
N ALA A 249 16.97 17.52 21.45
CA ALA A 249 16.62 16.37 22.31
C ALA A 249 17.28 16.44 23.68
N ALA A 250 16.59 15.95 24.73
CA ALA A 250 17.15 15.84 26.06
C ALA A 250 18.15 14.69 26.15
N GLY A 251 19.27 14.95 26.77
CA GLY A 251 20.13 13.92 27.29
C GLY A 251 19.65 13.42 28.64
N ARG A 252 20.06 12.20 28.99
CA ARG A 252 19.80 11.65 30.32
C ARG A 252 20.97 10.83 30.83
N ILE A 253 21.13 10.78 32.13
CA ILE A 253 22.05 9.87 32.80
C ILE A 253 21.22 8.90 33.64
N ASP A 254 21.17 7.64 33.24
CA ASP A 254 20.45 6.60 33.95
C ASP A 254 21.41 5.77 34.81
N PHE A 255 21.07 5.58 36.07
CA PHE A 255 21.75 4.69 36.98
C PHE A 255 20.99 3.35 37.06
N THR A 256 21.32 2.42 36.19
CA THR A 256 20.69 1.09 36.17
C THR A 256 21.11 0.22 37.36
N ALA A 257 22.30 0.48 37.90
CA ALA A 257 22.80 -0.11 39.14
C ALA A 257 23.58 0.98 39.90
N ALA A 258 23.93 0.69 41.16
CA ALA A 258 24.84 1.57 41.90
C ALA A 258 26.23 1.56 41.22
N PRO A 259 26.86 2.72 40.96
CA PRO A 259 28.23 2.77 40.47
C PRO A 259 29.19 2.01 41.38
N VAL A 260 30.29 1.55 40.83
CA VAL A 260 31.39 0.97 41.62
C VAL A 260 32.33 2.09 42.08
N ASP A 261 32.96 1.89 43.24
CA ASP A 261 33.94 2.80 43.79
C ASP A 261 35.07 3.07 42.77
N GLY A 262 35.34 4.34 42.49
CA GLY A 262 36.32 4.76 41.48
C GLY A 262 35.81 4.84 40.04
N GLU A 263 34.54 4.52 39.76
CA GLU A 263 33.94 4.80 38.44
C GLU A 263 33.87 6.28 38.19
N THR A 264 34.04 6.66 36.90
CA THR A 264 34.08 8.07 36.51
C THR A 264 33.09 8.42 35.40
N ILE A 265 32.52 9.62 35.49
CA ILE A 265 31.75 10.25 34.43
C ILE A 265 32.36 11.61 34.14
N THR A 266 32.61 11.90 32.88
CA THR A 266 33.15 13.22 32.45
C THR A 266 32.07 14.00 31.75
N VAL A 267 31.77 15.20 32.24
CA VAL A 267 30.82 16.12 31.64
C VAL A 267 31.62 17.29 31.08
N THR A 268 31.53 17.50 29.76
CA THR A 268 32.14 18.59 29.05
C THR A 268 31.07 19.64 28.71
N ASN A 269 31.32 20.87 29.08
CA ASN A 269 30.46 22.01 28.76
C ASN A 269 31.34 23.20 28.32
N GLN A 270 30.76 24.38 28.11
CA GLN A 270 31.55 25.59 27.72
C GLN A 270 32.66 25.97 28.71
N GLY A 271 32.55 25.56 29.97
CA GLY A 271 33.59 25.78 30.98
C GLY A 271 34.75 24.78 30.95
N GLY A 272 34.69 23.76 30.08
CA GLY A 272 35.65 22.70 29.98
C GLY A 272 35.14 21.34 30.46
N ALA A 273 35.98 20.32 30.44
CA ALA A 273 35.64 18.99 30.88
C ALA A 273 35.84 18.85 32.41
N VAL A 274 34.84 18.39 33.11
CA VAL A 274 34.90 18.04 34.53
C VAL A 274 34.65 16.56 34.70
N THR A 275 35.58 15.82 35.29
CA THR A 275 35.43 14.41 35.60
C THR A 275 34.95 14.25 37.04
N TYR A 276 33.81 13.57 37.17
CA TYR A 276 33.19 13.18 38.43
C TYR A 276 33.56 11.74 38.74
N GLU A 277 34.03 11.46 39.95
CA GLU A 277 34.42 10.12 40.40
C GLU A 277 33.51 9.69 41.53
N PHE A 278 32.91 8.50 41.38
CA PHE A 278 32.02 7.92 42.38
C PHE A 278 32.83 7.26 43.50
N ASP A 279 32.59 7.65 44.73
CA ASP A 279 33.40 7.23 45.90
C ASP A 279 32.49 6.88 47.10
N THR A 280 32.65 5.66 47.57
CA THR A 280 31.89 5.10 48.71
C THR A 280 32.65 5.09 50.02
N ASN A 281 34.00 5.27 50.00
CA ASN A 281 34.85 4.99 51.16
C ASN A 281 35.68 6.17 51.68
N ALA A 282 35.49 7.34 51.11
CA ALA A 282 36.25 8.56 51.39
C ALA A 282 37.76 8.47 51.10
N ALA A 283 38.17 7.47 50.26
CA ALA A 283 39.54 7.37 49.77
C ALA A 283 39.84 8.42 48.71
N LEU A 284 41.11 8.78 48.58
CA LEU A 284 41.56 9.89 47.75
C LEU A 284 41.04 9.82 46.30
N VAL A 285 40.39 10.91 45.90
CA VAL A 285 40.02 11.18 44.49
C VAL A 285 41.30 11.29 43.71
N VAL A 286 41.44 10.55 42.59
CA VAL A 286 42.61 10.59 41.76
C VAL A 286 42.73 11.93 41.01
N GLY A 287 43.73 12.70 41.31
CA GLY A 287 44.31 13.76 40.53
C GLY A 287 43.37 14.72 39.78
N GLY A 288 42.52 15.48 40.49
CA GLY A 288 41.73 16.57 39.86
C GLY A 288 40.27 16.23 39.56
N ASN A 289 39.81 15.01 39.81
CA ASN A 289 38.42 14.62 39.67
C ASN A 289 37.52 15.25 40.78
N THR A 290 36.27 15.50 40.46
CA THR A 290 35.28 15.94 41.43
C THR A 290 34.61 14.72 42.08
N ARG A 291 34.66 14.64 43.39
CA ARG A 291 34.17 13.50 44.15
C ARG A 291 32.66 13.47 44.24
N VAL A 292 32.02 12.38 43.85
CA VAL A 292 30.60 12.06 44.10
C VAL A 292 30.50 11.07 45.24
N SER A 293 30.20 11.54 46.45
CA SER A 293 30.07 10.71 47.64
C SER A 293 28.68 10.10 47.74
N TYR A 294 28.59 8.77 47.85
CA TYR A 294 27.29 8.07 47.97
C TYR A 294 27.46 6.79 48.83
N THR A 295 26.33 6.20 49.22
CA THR A 295 26.34 4.92 50.00
C THR A 295 26.46 3.73 49.04
N ALA A 296 27.38 2.82 49.31
CA ALA A 296 27.58 1.64 48.50
C ALA A 296 26.27 0.85 48.29
N GLY A 297 25.96 0.51 47.04
CA GLY A 297 24.74 -0.21 46.66
C GLY A 297 23.52 0.67 46.40
N GLU A 298 23.58 1.99 46.57
CA GLU A 298 22.46 2.91 46.34
C GLU A 298 22.61 3.73 45.07
N ALA A 299 21.96 3.28 43.96
CA ALA A 299 21.93 4.02 42.69
C ALA A 299 21.25 5.38 42.83
N THR A 300 20.17 5.47 43.61
CA THR A 300 19.44 6.72 43.86
C THR A 300 20.30 7.76 44.63
N GLY A 301 21.08 7.32 45.58
CA GLY A 301 22.04 8.16 46.33
C GLY A 301 23.14 8.71 45.42
N ALA A 302 23.69 7.88 44.54
CA ALA A 302 24.68 8.24 43.56
C ALA A 302 24.14 9.31 42.57
N ALA A 303 22.93 9.09 42.03
CA ALA A 303 22.26 10.02 41.14
C ALA A 303 22.02 11.38 41.82
N ALA A 304 21.50 11.40 43.05
CA ALA A 304 21.23 12.64 43.80
C ALA A 304 22.53 13.40 44.12
N SER A 305 23.60 12.71 44.48
CA SER A 305 24.90 13.33 44.77
C SER A 305 25.55 13.91 43.50
N LEU A 306 25.49 13.18 42.39
CA LEU A 306 25.96 13.69 41.10
C LEU A 306 25.14 14.91 40.66
N LEU A 307 23.81 14.84 40.75
CA LEU A 307 22.95 15.96 40.40
C LEU A 307 23.31 17.23 41.17
N THR A 308 23.53 17.12 42.46
CA THR A 308 23.91 18.28 43.31
C THR A 308 25.22 18.93 42.84
N LEU A 309 26.21 18.12 42.44
CA LEU A 309 27.47 18.63 41.93
C LEU A 309 27.32 19.22 40.52
N LEU A 310 26.53 18.60 39.66
CA LEU A 310 26.24 19.10 38.31
C LEU A 310 25.50 20.45 38.38
N GLN A 311 24.52 20.58 39.26
CA GLN A 311 23.80 21.84 39.47
C GLN A 311 24.70 22.93 40.05
N ALA A 312 25.63 22.57 40.95
CA ALA A 312 26.59 23.52 41.50
C ALA A 312 27.60 24.01 40.46
N ALA A 313 28.03 23.11 39.58
CA ALA A 313 28.93 23.44 38.44
C ALA A 313 28.21 24.28 37.37
N ASP A 314 26.91 24.07 37.19
CA ASP A 314 26.09 24.79 36.22
C ASP A 314 25.75 26.24 36.65
N ASN A 315 25.78 26.49 37.94
CA ASN A 315 25.52 27.82 38.52
C ASN A 315 26.69 28.82 38.38
N VAL A 316 27.73 28.47 37.62
CA VAL A 316 28.82 29.39 37.32
C VAL A 316 28.29 30.48 36.36
N SER A 317 28.05 31.67 36.93
CA SER A 317 27.59 32.87 36.26
C SER A 317 28.36 33.17 34.99
N VAL A 318 27.77 32.94 33.83
CA VAL A 318 28.17 33.60 32.60
C VAL A 318 27.64 35.02 32.70
N THR A 319 28.53 35.99 32.91
CA THR A 319 28.20 37.41 33.00
C THR A 319 27.36 37.85 31.80
N GLY A 320 26.09 38.13 32.01
CA GLY A 320 25.20 38.72 31.01
C GLY A 320 23.93 37.98 30.67
N LEU A 321 23.69 36.76 31.19
CA LEU A 321 22.45 36.03 30.99
C LEU A 321 21.55 36.05 32.22
N ALA A 322 20.23 36.21 31.99
CA ALA A 322 19.20 36.09 33.01
C ALA A 322 19.25 34.69 33.65
N ALA A 323 18.85 34.59 34.94
CA ALA A 323 18.88 33.36 35.71
C ALA A 323 18.16 32.22 34.96
N HIS A 324 18.92 31.23 34.51
CA HIS A 324 18.41 30.01 33.93
C HIS A 324 18.00 29.05 35.05
N GLY A 325 16.95 28.25 34.82
CA GLY A 325 16.69 27.08 35.65
C GLY A 325 17.83 26.04 35.53
N PRO A 326 17.96 25.09 36.45
CA PRO A 326 19.05 24.09 36.40
C PRO A 326 18.96 23.22 35.14
N ARG A 327 20.08 23.07 34.41
CA ARG A 327 20.19 22.19 33.21
C ARG A 327 20.11 20.72 33.57
N PHE A 328 20.40 20.34 34.80
CA PHE A 328 20.34 18.99 35.32
C PHE A 328 19.19 18.88 36.31
N ILE A 329 18.29 17.94 36.07
CA ILE A 329 17.07 17.78 36.89
C ILE A 329 16.90 16.31 37.23
N MET A 330 16.55 15.95 38.46
CA MET A 330 16.13 14.61 38.80
C MET A 330 14.79 14.33 38.11
N ASN A 331 14.70 13.18 37.46
CA ASN A 331 13.44 12.74 36.89
C ASN A 331 12.41 12.50 38.00
N GLY A 332 11.23 13.12 37.88
CA GLY A 332 10.20 13.02 38.91
C GLY A 332 9.60 11.63 39.08
N SER A 333 9.68 10.79 38.06
CA SER A 333 9.17 9.42 38.04
C SER A 333 10.23 8.38 38.31
N ASP A 334 11.50 8.68 38.06
CA ASP A 334 12.64 7.78 38.29
C ASP A 334 13.79 8.52 39.02
N THR A 335 13.90 8.31 40.30
CA THR A 335 14.95 8.91 41.15
C THR A 335 16.37 8.41 40.89
N LYS A 336 16.54 7.48 39.93
CA LYS A 336 17.83 6.98 39.44
C LYS A 336 18.24 7.65 38.12
N ARG A 337 17.48 8.63 37.66
CA ARG A 337 17.67 9.28 36.38
C ARG A 337 17.86 10.78 36.56
N ILE A 338 18.90 11.32 35.92
CA ILE A 338 19.16 12.75 35.77
C ILE A 338 18.85 13.13 34.35
N ASP A 339 17.87 14.00 34.15
CA ASP A 339 17.57 14.58 32.84
C ASP A 339 18.46 15.82 32.63
N ILE A 340 19.03 15.91 31.43
CA ILE A 340 19.92 17.02 31.03
C ILE A 340 19.15 17.92 30.06
N LYS A 341 19.10 19.19 30.38
CA LYS A 341 18.46 20.24 29.57
C LYS A 341 19.54 21.19 29.04
N GLN A 342 19.58 21.45 27.76
CA GLN A 342 20.45 22.46 27.18
C GLN A 342 19.64 23.71 26.84
N PHE A 343 20.13 24.88 27.25
CA PHE A 343 19.51 26.15 26.93
C PHE A 343 20.32 26.83 25.82
N THR A 344 19.71 27.01 24.64
CA THR A 344 20.25 27.87 23.60
C THR A 344 19.51 29.18 23.57
N THR A 345 20.21 30.32 23.65
CA THR A 345 19.63 31.61 23.32
C THR A 345 19.99 31.94 21.88
N VAL A 346 19.03 32.38 21.08
CA VAL A 346 19.15 32.70 19.64
C VAL A 346 20.34 33.64 19.30
N ALA A 347 20.92 34.33 20.27
CA ALA A 347 22.08 35.20 20.08
C ALA A 347 23.43 34.51 20.28
N GLN A 348 23.50 33.21 20.64
CA GLN A 348 24.76 32.51 20.96
C GLN A 348 25.01 31.26 20.08
N ASP A 349 24.18 31.02 19.10
CA ASP A 349 24.24 29.82 18.21
C ASP A 349 25.55 29.63 17.44
N ALA A 350 26.42 30.62 17.35
CA ALA A 350 27.68 30.48 16.63
C ALA A 350 28.77 29.79 17.45
N ASN A 351 28.59 29.53 18.75
CA ASN A 351 29.65 29.00 19.64
C ASN A 351 29.16 28.12 20.81
N SER A 352 27.94 27.61 20.80
CA SER A 352 27.47 26.71 21.86
C SER A 352 28.11 25.33 21.68
N THR A 353 29.00 24.97 22.56
CA THR A 353 29.51 23.60 22.66
C THR A 353 28.48 22.75 23.38
N ASP A 354 28.07 21.68 22.75
CA ASP A 354 27.16 20.69 23.31
C ASP A 354 27.69 20.17 24.67
N ILE A 355 26.76 19.79 25.56
CA ILE A 355 27.14 19.06 26.76
C ILE A 355 27.50 17.64 26.33
N ILE A 356 28.76 17.27 26.42
CA ILE A 356 29.23 15.92 26.15
C ILE A 356 29.41 15.21 27.48
N VAL A 357 28.76 14.08 27.65
CA VAL A 357 28.95 13.21 28.81
C VAL A 357 29.64 11.93 28.37
N THR A 358 30.79 11.64 28.90
CA THR A 358 31.58 10.44 28.58
C THR A 358 31.67 9.58 29.84
N VAL A 359 31.32 8.30 29.71
CA VAL A 359 31.48 7.30 30.79
C VAL A 359 32.72 6.47 30.51
N ALA A 360 33.53 6.19 31.53
CA ALA A 360 34.70 5.34 31.36
C ALA A 360 34.28 3.93 30.89
N ALA A 361 35.08 3.32 30.01
CA ALA A 361 34.78 2.07 29.31
C ALA A 361 34.48 0.84 30.19
N ASN A 362 34.66 0.92 31.50
CA ASN A 362 34.43 -0.15 32.47
C ASN A 362 33.36 0.17 33.54
N ALA A 363 32.54 1.19 33.32
CA ALA A 363 31.48 1.53 34.26
C ALA A 363 30.36 0.47 34.21
N THR A 364 30.23 -0.34 35.27
CA THR A 364 29.25 -1.42 35.36
C THR A 364 27.91 -0.96 35.92
N GLY A 365 27.83 0.23 36.52
CA GLY A 365 26.66 0.75 37.20
C GLY A 365 25.96 1.92 36.51
N VAL A 366 26.62 2.60 35.58
CA VAL A 366 26.08 3.73 34.83
C VAL A 366 25.87 3.28 33.38
N SER A 367 24.66 2.93 33.03
CA SER A 367 24.30 2.56 31.67
C SER A 367 23.25 3.53 31.13
N ASN A 368 23.34 3.78 29.85
CA ASN A 368 22.49 4.62 29.02
C ASN A 368 22.69 6.13 29.15
N ILE A 369 23.80 6.50 28.63
CA ILE A 369 23.89 7.72 27.86
C ILE A 369 23.69 7.30 26.41
N ALA A 370 22.82 7.94 25.67
CA ALA A 370 22.56 7.60 24.27
C ALA A 370 23.91 7.44 23.52
N GLN A 371 24.19 6.22 23.07
CA GLN A 371 25.48 5.88 22.50
C GLN A 371 25.43 6.09 21.01
N VAL A 372 26.12 7.11 20.53
CA VAL A 372 26.40 7.30 19.09
C VAL A 372 27.83 6.85 18.82
N GLY A 373 27.98 5.65 18.26
CA GLY A 373 29.25 5.13 17.74
C GLY A 373 30.21 4.59 18.81
N ALA A 374 31.04 3.62 18.42
CA ALA A 374 32.01 2.97 19.28
C ALA A 374 32.97 3.97 19.92
N GLY A 375 32.83 4.22 21.19
CA GLY A 375 33.84 4.85 22.04
C GLY A 375 33.61 6.30 22.44
N THR A 376 32.55 6.97 22.00
CA THR A 376 32.21 8.33 22.45
C THR A 376 30.72 8.44 22.68
N THR A 377 30.33 8.75 23.90
CA THR A 377 28.94 8.96 24.25
C THR A 377 28.65 10.44 24.15
N THR A 378 27.93 10.83 23.11
CA THR A 378 27.42 12.20 22.96
C THR A 378 26.00 12.22 23.47
N VAL A 379 25.74 13.01 24.49
CA VAL A 379 24.37 13.24 24.99
C VAL A 379 23.80 14.32 24.11
N GLN A 380 22.85 13.98 23.27
CA GLN A 380 22.07 14.96 22.55
C GLN A 380 20.89 15.39 23.41
N ASN A 381 20.61 16.66 23.45
CA ASN A 381 19.87 17.33 24.50
C ASN A 381 18.45 17.71 24.05
N LEU A 382 17.47 17.57 24.94
CA LEU A 382 16.21 18.26 24.83
C LEU A 382 16.41 19.71 25.26
N ASP A 383 16.16 20.66 24.41
CA ASP A 383 16.12 22.07 24.78
C ASP A 383 14.74 22.46 25.26
N LEU A 384 14.65 22.97 26.49
CA LEU A 384 13.47 23.57 27.06
C LEU A 384 13.64 25.09 27.21
N THR A 385 14.41 25.75 26.33
CA THR A 385 14.40 27.19 26.38
C THR A 385 13.04 27.72 25.94
N PRO A 386 12.47 28.65 26.72
CA PRO A 386 11.51 29.56 26.15
C PRO A 386 12.23 30.39 25.09
N THR A 387 12.20 29.97 23.85
CA THR A 387 12.32 30.92 22.76
C THR A 387 11.27 31.99 23.01
N ALA A 388 11.44 33.19 22.49
CA ALA A 388 10.46 34.24 22.59
C ALA A 388 9.04 33.84 22.10
N THR A 389 8.91 32.64 21.54
CA THR A 389 7.69 32.01 21.03
C THR A 389 7.51 30.63 21.69
N PRO A 390 6.47 30.44 22.53
CA PRO A 390 6.13 29.13 23.11
C PRO A 390 5.72 28.15 22.04
N ALA A 391 5.87 26.83 22.29
CA ALA A 391 5.44 25.76 21.35
C ALA A 391 3.96 25.89 20.97
N VAL A 392 3.13 26.25 21.97
CA VAL A 392 1.71 26.58 21.75
C VAL A 392 1.29 27.76 22.63
N SER A 393 0.47 28.64 22.07
CA SER A 393 -0.17 29.72 22.82
C SER A 393 -1.69 29.63 22.70
N PHE A 394 -2.39 30.07 23.78
CA PHE A 394 -3.84 30.06 23.87
C PHE A 394 -4.38 31.48 24.02
N ASN A 395 -5.61 31.69 23.57
CA ASN A 395 -6.33 32.91 23.81
C ASN A 395 -7.02 32.88 25.21
N GLY A 396 -7.63 33.98 25.60
CA GLY A 396 -8.34 34.07 26.89
C GLY A 396 -9.57 33.17 27.05
N SER A 397 -9.96 32.44 25.99
CA SER A 397 -11.04 31.44 26.00
C SER A 397 -10.50 30.01 26.01
N GLY A 398 -9.21 29.81 26.19
CA GLY A 398 -8.57 28.49 26.24
C GLY A 398 -8.45 27.77 24.87
N ILE A 399 -8.59 28.53 23.78
CA ILE A 399 -8.50 28.00 22.40
C ILE A 399 -7.12 28.34 21.81
N PRO A 400 -6.50 27.47 21.03
CA PRO A 400 -5.19 27.72 20.43
C PRO A 400 -5.17 28.99 19.58
N ASN A 401 -4.15 29.80 19.79
CA ASN A 401 -3.90 31.03 19.03
C ASN A 401 -2.71 30.90 18.08
N ALA A 402 -1.73 30.10 18.44
CA ALA A 402 -0.60 29.77 17.58
C ALA A 402 0.00 28.40 17.94
N PHE A 403 0.45 27.67 16.93
CA PHE A 403 1.34 26.51 17.01
C PHE A 403 2.66 26.90 16.36
N ASN A 404 3.76 26.73 17.10
CA ASN A 404 5.12 27.06 16.62
C ASN A 404 5.99 25.79 16.46
N VAL A 405 5.38 24.61 16.54
CA VAL A 405 6.00 23.30 16.29
C VAL A 405 5.39 22.75 15.02
N ASP A 406 6.22 22.25 14.12
CA ASP A 406 5.84 21.72 12.81
C ASP A 406 6.07 20.22 12.75
N ASP A 407 7.31 19.78 12.78
CA ASP A 407 7.68 18.38 12.72
C ASP A 407 8.68 17.96 13.79
N ILE A 408 8.82 16.66 13.97
CA ILE A 408 9.88 16.06 14.77
C ILE A 408 10.73 15.15 13.90
N GLY A 409 12.05 15.39 13.87
CA GLY A 409 13.04 14.48 13.32
C GLY A 409 13.50 13.48 14.38
N ILE A 410 13.43 12.20 14.10
CA ILE A 410 13.86 11.13 15.02
C ILE A 410 14.88 10.25 14.31
N ASP A 411 16.10 10.19 14.85
CA ASP A 411 17.09 9.18 14.49
C ASP A 411 16.97 8.01 15.46
N THR A 412 16.58 6.86 14.95
CA THR A 412 16.33 5.65 15.73
C THR A 412 17.58 4.81 15.98
N ASN A 413 18.69 5.11 15.31
CA ASN A 413 20.00 4.46 15.46
C ASN A 413 20.01 2.92 15.28
N ASN A 414 18.94 2.36 14.68
CA ASN A 414 18.76 0.93 14.45
C ASN A 414 18.98 0.54 12.98
N GLY A 415 19.38 1.50 12.14
CA GLY A 415 19.56 1.33 10.70
C GLY A 415 18.29 1.57 9.87
N SER A 416 17.18 2.00 10.50
CA SER A 416 16.03 2.56 9.79
C SER A 416 16.38 3.92 9.18
N ALA A 417 15.55 4.39 8.25
CA ALA A 417 15.59 5.78 7.84
C ALA A 417 15.17 6.68 9.02
N ASP A 418 15.73 7.90 9.06
CA ASP A 418 15.30 8.92 10.01
C ASP A 418 13.81 9.19 9.82
N LEU A 419 13.05 9.28 10.91
CA LEU A 419 11.64 9.66 10.86
C LEU A 419 11.53 11.17 10.85
N SER A 420 10.58 11.68 10.07
CA SER A 420 10.06 13.04 10.17
C SER A 420 8.57 12.92 10.41
N VAL A 421 8.11 13.33 11.59
CA VAL A 421 6.72 13.19 12.02
C VAL A 421 6.10 14.58 12.15
N ASP A 422 5.13 14.88 11.32
CA ASP A 422 4.35 16.12 11.37
C ASP A 422 3.34 16.07 12.50
N PHE A 423 3.23 17.17 13.27
CA PHE A 423 2.25 17.30 14.34
C PHE A 423 0.98 17.99 13.89
N ASP A 424 -0.15 17.35 14.10
CA ASP A 424 -1.46 17.98 14.03
C ASP A 424 -2.05 18.15 15.43
N PHE A 425 -1.94 19.36 15.98
CA PHE A 425 -2.51 19.75 17.27
C PHE A 425 -3.92 20.34 17.15
N GLY A 426 -4.55 20.25 15.98
CA GLY A 426 -5.85 20.83 15.66
C GLY A 426 -5.76 22.18 14.96
N THR A 427 -6.89 22.82 14.79
CA THR A 427 -7.02 24.06 14.02
C THR A 427 -6.95 25.29 14.91
N ILE A 428 -6.09 26.25 14.59
CA ILE A 428 -6.02 27.55 15.28
C ILE A 428 -7.41 28.19 15.31
N GLY A 429 -7.82 28.63 16.49
CA GLY A 429 -9.13 29.26 16.72
C GLY A 429 -10.28 28.28 16.94
N MET A 430 -10.01 26.96 16.99
CA MET A 430 -11.00 25.92 17.25
C MET A 430 -10.59 25.02 18.42
N ALA A 431 -11.57 24.46 19.14
CA ALA A 431 -11.34 23.52 20.24
C ALA A 431 -11.41 22.06 19.73
N ASN A 432 -10.67 21.72 18.66
CA ASN A 432 -10.68 20.41 18.02
C ASN A 432 -9.36 19.62 18.14
N GLY A 433 -8.45 20.10 19.00
CA GLY A 433 -7.16 19.48 19.26
C GLY A 433 -6.71 19.85 20.67
N LEU A 434 -5.62 20.62 20.77
CA LEU A 434 -5.18 21.16 22.06
C LEU A 434 -6.14 22.22 22.58
N THR A 435 -6.37 22.21 23.89
CA THR A 435 -7.18 23.19 24.60
C THR A 435 -6.55 23.53 25.95
N GLN A 436 -6.89 24.68 26.55
CA GLN A 436 -6.42 25.07 27.84
C GLN A 436 -7.60 25.53 28.74
N PHE A 437 -8.19 24.58 29.44
CA PHE A 437 -9.27 24.84 30.38
C PHE A 437 -8.85 24.51 31.82
N ALA A 438 -9.61 25.04 32.84
CA ALA A 438 -9.40 24.77 34.25
C ALA A 438 -9.81 23.32 34.61
N ALA A 439 -9.15 22.36 34.02
CA ALA A 439 -9.30 20.93 34.28
C ALA A 439 -7.91 20.26 34.23
N ALA A 440 -7.77 19.14 34.93
CA ALA A 440 -6.53 18.38 34.90
C ALA A 440 -6.11 18.01 33.47
N TYR A 441 -4.81 17.87 33.27
CA TYR A 441 -4.26 17.37 31.99
C TYR A 441 -4.93 16.05 31.61
N SER A 442 -5.44 15.99 30.42
CA SER A 442 -6.09 14.79 29.88
C SER A 442 -5.92 14.74 28.38
N PRO A 443 -5.17 13.78 27.84
CA PRO A 443 -5.21 13.46 26.42
C PRO A 443 -6.63 13.03 26.02
N SER A 444 -7.15 13.59 24.93
CA SER A 444 -8.49 13.29 24.40
C SER A 444 -8.41 12.28 23.25
N PHE A 445 -7.40 12.39 22.41
CA PHE A 445 -7.08 11.44 21.35
C PHE A 445 -5.61 11.53 20.98
N ILE A 446 -5.08 10.41 20.52
CA ILE A 446 -3.74 10.25 19.97
C ILE A 446 -3.90 9.32 18.78
N ASP A 447 -3.56 9.78 17.58
CA ASP A 447 -3.65 9.00 16.36
C ASP A 447 -2.36 9.14 15.57
N THR A 448 -1.85 8.00 15.05
CA THR A 448 -0.62 7.93 14.27
C THR A 448 -0.88 7.07 13.03
N ASP A 449 -0.36 7.47 11.89
CA ASP A 449 -0.52 6.77 10.62
C ASP A 449 0.45 5.59 10.42
N GLY A 450 1.48 5.49 11.26
CA GLY A 450 2.46 4.43 11.18
C GLY A 450 1.94 3.05 11.59
N ALA A 451 2.54 2.00 11.04
CA ALA A 451 2.16 0.61 11.31
C ALA A 451 3.37 -0.31 11.56
N ALA A 452 3.23 -1.20 12.55
CA ALA A 452 4.19 -2.26 12.79
C ALA A 452 4.33 -3.18 11.55
N PHE A 453 5.43 -3.95 11.50
CA PHE A 453 5.59 -4.95 10.45
C PHE A 453 4.39 -5.91 10.38
N GLY A 454 3.75 -5.97 9.22
CA GLY A 454 2.63 -6.85 8.91
C GLY A 454 2.99 -7.88 7.85
N GLN A 455 2.60 -9.13 8.07
CA GLN A 455 2.71 -10.17 7.04
C GLN A 455 1.58 -10.03 6.03
N PHE A 456 1.85 -10.44 4.77
CA PHE A 456 0.83 -10.52 3.74
C PHE A 456 -0.34 -11.42 4.18
N SER A 457 -1.57 -10.89 4.12
CA SER A 457 -2.81 -11.57 4.54
C SER A 457 -3.68 -11.99 3.36
N GLY A 458 -3.68 -11.23 2.27
CA GLY A 458 -4.52 -11.52 1.10
C GLY A 458 -4.51 -10.39 0.09
N VAL A 459 -5.38 -10.50 -0.91
CA VAL A 459 -5.56 -9.45 -1.94
C VAL A 459 -7.01 -9.06 -2.08
N THR A 460 -7.23 -7.81 -2.43
CA THR A 460 -8.52 -7.29 -2.92
C THR A 460 -8.32 -6.65 -4.28
N ILE A 461 -9.38 -6.65 -5.10
CA ILE A 461 -9.33 -6.08 -6.44
C ILE A 461 -10.49 -5.11 -6.59
N SER A 462 -10.16 -3.85 -6.87
CA SER A 462 -11.17 -2.80 -7.03
C SER A 462 -11.86 -2.85 -8.39
N GLU A 463 -13.00 -2.18 -8.53
CA GLU A 463 -13.70 -2.03 -9.82
C GLU A 463 -12.83 -1.37 -10.90
N GLY A 464 -11.85 -0.55 -10.49
CA GLY A 464 -10.85 0.06 -11.37
C GLY A 464 -9.75 -0.89 -11.82
N GLY A 465 -9.78 -2.17 -11.40
CA GLY A 465 -8.78 -3.18 -11.74
C GLY A 465 -7.48 -3.06 -10.95
N ILE A 466 -7.46 -2.29 -9.86
CA ILE A 466 -6.29 -2.19 -8.99
C ILE A 466 -6.29 -3.39 -8.04
N VAL A 467 -5.22 -4.18 -8.11
CA VAL A 467 -4.95 -5.29 -7.19
C VAL A 467 -4.20 -4.71 -6.00
N THR A 468 -4.77 -4.81 -4.82
CA THR A 468 -4.25 -4.28 -3.57
C THR A 468 -3.92 -5.42 -2.62
N ALA A 469 -2.70 -5.47 -2.13
CA ALA A 469 -2.28 -6.39 -1.08
C ALA A 469 -2.79 -5.90 0.28
N LEU A 470 -3.27 -6.81 1.08
CA LEU A 470 -3.71 -6.57 2.45
C LEU A 470 -2.68 -7.19 3.39
N PHE A 471 -2.33 -6.46 4.45
CA PHE A 471 -1.38 -6.92 5.46
C PHE A 471 -2.04 -7.09 6.82
N ALA A 472 -1.43 -7.93 7.68
CA ALA A 472 -1.97 -8.23 9.00
C ALA A 472 -1.96 -7.03 9.96
N ASN A 473 -1.15 -6.02 9.68
CA ASN A 473 -1.10 -4.74 10.41
C ASN A 473 -2.19 -3.74 10.00
N GLY A 474 -3.03 -4.09 8.99
CA GLY A 474 -4.06 -3.21 8.45
C GLY A 474 -3.61 -2.36 7.26
N ASP A 475 -2.31 -2.38 6.93
CA ASP A 475 -1.80 -1.67 5.75
C ASP A 475 -2.36 -2.27 4.45
N VAL A 476 -2.52 -1.41 3.44
CA VAL A 476 -3.06 -1.75 2.13
C VAL A 476 -2.19 -1.14 1.03
N ARG A 477 -1.58 -2.00 0.21
CA ARG A 477 -0.64 -1.55 -0.83
C ARG A 477 -1.12 -1.96 -2.22
N PRO A 478 -1.37 -1.01 -3.13
CA PRO A 478 -1.54 -1.30 -4.56
C PRO A 478 -0.29 -1.98 -5.12
N ILE A 479 -0.47 -3.12 -5.80
CA ILE A 479 0.64 -3.91 -6.35
C ILE A 479 0.59 -4.04 -7.86
N TYR A 480 -0.63 -4.21 -8.40
CA TYR A 480 -0.85 -4.34 -9.84
C TYR A 480 -2.11 -3.60 -10.28
N LYS A 481 -2.13 -3.24 -11.56
CA LYS A 481 -3.32 -2.72 -12.25
C LYS A 481 -3.64 -3.61 -13.44
N ILE A 482 -4.84 -4.20 -13.44
CA ILE A 482 -5.34 -5.06 -14.51
C ILE A 482 -5.88 -4.19 -15.64
N PRO A 483 -5.28 -4.22 -16.83
CA PRO A 483 -5.82 -3.53 -18.00
C PRO A 483 -6.95 -4.35 -18.62
N ILE A 484 -7.88 -3.66 -19.26
CA ILE A 484 -8.97 -4.24 -20.05
C ILE A 484 -8.70 -4.00 -21.53
N ALA A 485 -8.60 -5.08 -22.31
CA ALA A 485 -8.47 -5.01 -23.75
C ALA A 485 -9.85 -4.81 -24.39
N THR A 486 -9.98 -3.82 -25.26
CA THR A 486 -11.20 -3.54 -26.01
C THR A 486 -10.92 -3.58 -27.51
N PHE A 487 -11.89 -4.05 -28.28
CA PHE A 487 -11.80 -4.19 -29.73
C PHE A 487 -12.93 -3.48 -30.43
N PRO A 488 -12.70 -2.85 -31.62
CA PRO A 488 -13.77 -2.28 -32.42
C PRO A 488 -14.81 -3.31 -32.84
N ASN A 489 -14.38 -4.54 -33.14
CA ASN A 489 -15.27 -5.64 -33.49
C ASN A 489 -14.90 -6.91 -32.71
N PRO A 490 -15.41 -7.11 -31.49
CA PRO A 490 -15.11 -8.30 -30.67
C PRO A 490 -15.49 -9.63 -31.34
N ASN A 491 -16.53 -9.63 -32.20
CA ASN A 491 -17.02 -10.81 -32.90
C ASN A 491 -16.10 -11.25 -34.07
N GLY A 492 -15.11 -10.42 -34.39
CA GLY A 492 -14.08 -10.73 -35.38
C GLY A 492 -12.83 -11.38 -34.78
N LEU A 493 -12.78 -11.60 -33.46
CA LEU A 493 -11.68 -12.27 -32.80
C LEU A 493 -11.58 -13.74 -33.20
N GLY A 494 -10.36 -14.28 -33.28
CA GLY A 494 -10.11 -15.70 -33.50
C GLY A 494 -10.22 -16.47 -32.18
N ALA A 495 -11.07 -17.48 -32.13
CA ALA A 495 -11.22 -18.33 -30.96
C ALA A 495 -10.14 -19.40 -30.91
N ASN A 496 -9.51 -19.57 -29.75
CA ASN A 496 -8.54 -20.63 -29.45
C ASN A 496 -9.07 -21.54 -28.33
N SER A 497 -8.43 -22.69 -28.15
CA SER A 497 -8.77 -23.61 -27.06
C SER A 497 -8.62 -22.95 -25.69
N GLY A 498 -9.56 -23.22 -24.78
CA GLY A 498 -9.54 -22.69 -23.42
C GLY A 498 -10.28 -21.35 -23.22
N ASN A 499 -11.23 -21.01 -24.09
CA ASN A 499 -12.00 -19.77 -24.08
C ASN A 499 -11.10 -18.52 -24.14
N VAL A 500 -10.05 -18.60 -24.90
CA VAL A 500 -9.15 -17.49 -25.19
C VAL A 500 -9.30 -17.07 -26.65
N TYR A 501 -9.03 -15.82 -26.91
CA TYR A 501 -9.19 -15.20 -28.21
C TYR A 501 -7.88 -14.52 -28.62
N ASN A 502 -7.58 -14.54 -29.90
CA ASN A 502 -6.49 -13.78 -30.48
C ASN A 502 -7.02 -12.66 -31.39
N GLN A 503 -6.24 -11.62 -31.52
CA GLN A 503 -6.52 -10.51 -32.44
C GLN A 503 -6.44 -11.00 -33.89
N THR A 504 -7.37 -10.52 -34.72
CA THR A 504 -7.38 -10.76 -36.17
C THR A 504 -7.58 -9.44 -36.92
N ASP A 505 -7.36 -9.44 -38.23
CA ASP A 505 -7.65 -8.27 -39.07
C ASP A 505 -9.14 -7.85 -38.99
N MET A 506 -10.04 -8.82 -38.77
CA MET A 506 -11.48 -8.56 -38.64
C MET A 506 -11.88 -7.97 -37.31
N SER A 507 -11.13 -8.21 -36.24
CA SER A 507 -11.37 -7.61 -34.93
C SER A 507 -10.97 -6.14 -34.85
N GLY A 508 -10.04 -5.73 -35.73
CA GLY A 508 -9.38 -4.45 -35.66
C GLY A 508 -8.27 -4.41 -34.60
N LEU A 509 -7.65 -3.26 -34.47
CA LEU A 509 -6.61 -3.05 -33.48
C LEU A 509 -7.19 -3.04 -32.06
N MET A 510 -6.47 -3.67 -31.16
CA MET A 510 -6.76 -3.66 -29.74
C MET A 510 -6.47 -2.30 -29.12
N PHE A 511 -7.28 -1.93 -28.12
CA PHE A 511 -7.03 -0.79 -27.24
C PHE A 511 -7.02 -1.27 -25.80
N MET A 512 -5.90 -1.05 -25.10
CA MET A 512 -5.82 -1.26 -23.65
C MET A 512 -6.30 -0.05 -22.89
N ARG A 513 -7.15 -0.27 -21.92
CA ARG A 513 -7.76 0.78 -21.11
C ARG A 513 -7.74 0.40 -19.65
N GLY A 514 -7.71 1.36 -18.76
CA GLY A 514 -8.03 1.10 -17.36
C GLY A 514 -9.48 0.66 -17.22
N ALA A 515 -9.76 -0.25 -16.30
CA ALA A 515 -11.12 -0.69 -16.03
C ALA A 515 -12.01 0.51 -15.66
N GLY A 516 -13.22 0.55 -16.21
CA GLY A 516 -14.17 1.64 -16.03
C GLY A 516 -13.85 2.93 -16.79
N THR A 517 -12.80 2.97 -17.63
CA THR A 517 -12.40 4.17 -18.37
C THR A 517 -12.55 3.98 -19.86
N GLY A 518 -12.83 5.06 -20.60
CA GLY A 518 -12.85 5.06 -22.07
C GLY A 518 -13.80 4.06 -22.74
N GLY A 519 -14.87 3.66 -22.06
CA GLY A 519 -15.84 2.65 -22.53
C GLY A 519 -15.44 1.20 -22.24
N ALA A 520 -14.34 0.95 -21.53
CA ALA A 520 -14.02 -0.36 -20.98
C ALA A 520 -14.92 -0.69 -19.77
N GLY A 521 -15.23 -1.96 -19.60
CA GLY A 521 -15.99 -2.46 -18.46
C GLY A 521 -15.22 -2.33 -17.14
N LYS A 522 -15.94 -2.57 -16.03
CA LYS A 522 -15.39 -2.60 -14.69
C LYS A 522 -15.03 -4.02 -14.29
N VAL A 523 -13.97 -4.19 -13.50
CA VAL A 523 -13.63 -5.48 -12.90
C VAL A 523 -14.50 -5.72 -11.66
N GLN A 524 -15.01 -6.94 -11.52
CA GLN A 524 -15.71 -7.38 -10.31
C GLN A 524 -14.97 -8.57 -9.71
N MET A 525 -14.69 -8.49 -8.42
CA MET A 525 -14.02 -9.53 -7.64
C MET A 525 -15.03 -10.50 -7.04
N SER A 526 -14.63 -11.75 -6.87
CA SER A 526 -15.47 -12.84 -6.32
C SER A 526 -16.73 -13.10 -7.17
N VAL A 527 -16.61 -12.89 -8.49
CA VAL A 527 -17.69 -13.07 -9.45
C VAL A 527 -17.16 -13.74 -10.71
N LEU A 528 -17.92 -14.64 -11.29
CA LEU A 528 -17.61 -15.29 -12.57
C LEU A 528 -18.69 -14.97 -13.59
N GLU A 529 -18.30 -14.83 -14.85
CA GLU A 529 -19.23 -14.72 -15.97
C GLU A 529 -19.64 -16.11 -16.45
N SER A 530 -20.91 -16.44 -16.35
CA SER A 530 -21.46 -17.70 -16.83
C SER A 530 -21.48 -17.75 -18.36
N SER A 531 -21.63 -18.96 -18.92
CA SER A 531 -21.88 -19.16 -20.34
C SER A 531 -23.09 -18.34 -20.83
N THR A 532 -23.03 -17.83 -22.06
CA THR A 532 -24.16 -17.14 -22.70
C THR A 532 -25.17 -18.10 -23.33
N VAL A 533 -25.02 -19.41 -23.13
CA VAL A 533 -25.87 -20.46 -23.69
C VAL A 533 -27.15 -20.59 -22.86
N ASP A 534 -28.29 -20.54 -23.56
CA ASP A 534 -29.61 -20.89 -23.02
C ASP A 534 -30.00 -22.29 -23.51
N ILE A 535 -30.03 -23.25 -22.58
CA ILE A 535 -30.33 -24.67 -22.88
C ILE A 535 -31.70 -24.82 -23.55
N ALA A 536 -32.72 -24.11 -23.09
CA ALA A 536 -34.09 -24.25 -23.62
C ALA A 536 -34.17 -23.77 -25.07
N LYS A 537 -33.48 -22.65 -25.37
CA LYS A 537 -33.33 -22.11 -26.71
C LYS A 537 -32.58 -23.07 -27.62
N GLU A 538 -31.43 -23.62 -27.14
CA GLU A 538 -30.61 -24.54 -27.93
C GLU A 538 -31.38 -25.84 -28.24
N PHE A 539 -32.10 -26.43 -27.30
CA PHE A 539 -32.92 -27.60 -27.57
C PHE A 539 -34.04 -27.31 -28.59
N THR A 540 -34.71 -26.16 -28.47
CA THR A 540 -35.73 -25.77 -29.45
C THR A 540 -35.12 -25.61 -30.85
N THR A 541 -33.96 -24.97 -30.93
CA THR A 541 -33.23 -24.79 -32.19
C THR A 541 -32.76 -26.15 -32.73
N MET A 542 -32.30 -27.06 -31.87
CA MET A 542 -31.91 -28.41 -32.26
C MET A 542 -33.07 -29.18 -32.94
N ILE A 543 -34.26 -29.16 -32.33
CA ILE A 543 -35.43 -29.86 -32.88
C ILE A 543 -35.81 -29.27 -34.24
N THR A 544 -35.77 -27.95 -34.41
CA THR A 544 -36.08 -27.31 -35.70
C THR A 544 -35.05 -27.63 -36.76
N THR A 545 -33.76 -27.62 -36.40
CA THR A 545 -32.66 -27.96 -37.29
C THR A 545 -32.65 -29.44 -37.67
N GLN A 546 -32.99 -30.36 -36.75
CA GLN A 546 -33.17 -31.78 -37.06
C GLN A 546 -34.31 -32.01 -38.08
N ARG A 547 -35.44 -31.30 -37.93
CA ARG A 547 -36.53 -31.36 -38.89
C ARG A 547 -36.12 -30.83 -40.25
N ALA A 548 -35.35 -29.70 -40.30
CA ALA A 548 -34.84 -29.13 -41.54
C ALA A 548 -33.82 -30.09 -42.22
N TYR A 549 -32.97 -30.73 -41.41
CA TYR A 549 -32.03 -31.78 -41.90
C TYR A 549 -32.78 -32.95 -42.55
N SER A 550 -33.82 -33.50 -41.85
CA SER A 550 -34.63 -34.60 -42.35
C SER A 550 -35.40 -34.19 -43.62
N ALA A 551 -35.89 -32.95 -43.69
CA ALA A 551 -36.55 -32.45 -44.90
C ALA A 551 -35.55 -32.32 -46.09
N SER A 552 -34.34 -31.87 -45.87
CA SER A 552 -33.29 -31.79 -46.90
C SER A 552 -32.89 -33.19 -47.41
N ALA A 553 -32.80 -34.19 -46.49
CA ALA A 553 -32.55 -35.57 -46.82
C ALA A 553 -33.70 -36.18 -47.68
N LYS A 554 -34.95 -35.82 -47.34
CA LYS A 554 -36.10 -36.27 -48.12
C LYS A 554 -36.12 -35.70 -49.55
N ILE A 555 -35.73 -34.43 -49.72
CA ILE A 555 -35.58 -33.81 -51.05
C ILE A 555 -34.61 -34.62 -51.91
N ILE A 556 -33.46 -35.05 -51.34
CA ILE A 556 -32.47 -35.85 -52.06
C ILE A 556 -33.04 -37.23 -52.45
N SER A 557 -33.72 -37.94 -51.51
CA SER A 557 -34.31 -39.24 -51.79
C SER A 557 -35.40 -39.14 -52.87
N THR A 558 -36.28 -38.14 -52.78
CA THR A 558 -37.34 -37.93 -53.78
C THR A 558 -36.74 -37.56 -55.17
N ALA A 559 -35.69 -36.74 -55.18
CA ALA A 559 -34.99 -36.39 -56.43
C ALA A 559 -34.33 -37.66 -57.07
N ASN A 560 -33.78 -38.57 -56.24
CA ASN A 560 -33.21 -39.82 -56.73
C ASN A 560 -34.28 -40.76 -57.26
N GLU A 561 -35.41 -40.89 -56.57
CA GLU A 561 -36.57 -41.67 -57.03
C GLU A 561 -37.08 -41.16 -58.39
N MET A 562 -37.19 -39.84 -58.55
CA MET A 562 -37.56 -39.21 -59.83
C MET A 562 -36.52 -39.47 -60.95
N LEU A 563 -35.22 -39.52 -60.62
CA LEU A 563 -34.18 -39.90 -61.58
C LEU A 563 -34.30 -41.32 -62.01
N GLU A 564 -34.57 -42.26 -61.11
CA GLU A 564 -34.78 -43.67 -61.42
C GLU A 564 -36.01 -43.88 -62.30
N GLU A 565 -37.08 -43.21 -62.06
CA GLU A 565 -38.28 -43.29 -62.89
C GLU A 565 -38.07 -42.68 -64.28
N LEU A 566 -37.34 -41.55 -64.37
CA LEU A 566 -36.92 -41.00 -65.67
C LEU A 566 -36.06 -41.96 -66.47
N MET A 567 -35.17 -42.67 -65.82
CA MET A 567 -34.33 -43.69 -66.48
C MET A 567 -35.12 -44.93 -66.92
N ARG A 568 -36.20 -45.28 -66.18
CA ARG A 568 -37.15 -46.34 -66.56
C ARG A 568 -37.97 -45.95 -67.79
N VAL A 569 -38.42 -44.73 -67.87
CA VAL A 569 -39.23 -44.24 -69.00
C VAL A 569 -38.40 -44.11 -70.32
N LYS A 570 -37.09 -43.94 -70.21
CA LYS A 570 -36.18 -43.87 -71.35
C LYS A 570 -35.78 -45.22 -71.96
N ARG A 571 -36.12 -46.37 -71.31
CA ARG A 571 -36.02 -47.70 -71.81
C ARG A 571 -37.31 -48.11 -72.50
#